data_8bfad38770249c748452160b0a89af8f
#
_entry.id   8bfad38770249c748452160b0a89af8f
#
_cell.length_a   1.000
_cell.length_b   1.000
_cell.length_c   1.000
_cell.angle_alpha   90.00
_cell.angle_beta   90.00
_cell.angle_gamma   90.00
#
_symmetry.space_group_name_H-M   'P 1'
#
loop_
_entity.id
_entity.type
_entity.pdbx_description
1 polymer ?
#
loop_
_entity_poly.entity_id
_entity_poly.type
_entity_poly.pdbx_seq_one_letter_code
_entity_poly.pdbx_strand_id
1 'polypeptide(L)'
;HKREAGVETIALSGAEIRAWLAEDGVVNFKPLFTPVATSREDPVEPQRPATDSGQPWSVDVQAIEVSKAQVAFEDRSLKTPAQVALDDLHVTVKGLHVPLKGSWPVVAGFRLNQQGTVESNGTLQLDPLQAALTLKLAHIGLRPFQPYLDRSMQVEIRDGELELDGELVYRSQHDPEPMIQYTGRLGLNNLHVADGVSAQEFLGWTALGLNKVSLEVAPTKVKIGEIAWRD
;
A
#
# COMPACT_ATOMS: atom_id res chain seq x y z
N HIS A 1 32.41 -24.49 -5.06
CA HIS A 1 32.15 -23.35 -5.93
C HIS A 1 30.81 -22.73 -5.52
N LYS A 2 30.83 -21.43 -5.17
CA LYS A 2 29.59 -20.68 -4.98
C LYS A 2 28.84 -20.64 -6.32
N ARG A 3 27.54 -20.89 -6.31
CA ARG A 3 26.68 -20.71 -7.50
C ARG A 3 26.13 -19.29 -7.46
N GLU A 4 26.59 -18.43 -8.34
CA GLU A 4 26.22 -17.03 -8.42
C GLU A 4 25.59 -16.73 -9.78
N ALA A 5 24.53 -15.94 -9.79
CA ALA A 5 23.90 -15.42 -10.99
C ALA A 5 23.65 -13.92 -10.81
N GLY A 6 23.88 -13.15 -11.87
CA GLY A 6 23.61 -11.71 -11.89
C GLY A 6 22.56 -11.37 -12.93
N VAL A 7 21.60 -10.54 -12.57
CA VAL A 7 20.61 -9.95 -13.45
C VAL A 7 20.72 -8.44 -13.35
N GLU A 8 20.90 -7.76 -14.48
CA GLU A 8 21.00 -6.29 -14.46
C GLU A 8 19.62 -5.68 -14.17
N THR A 9 18.61 -6.02 -14.96
CA THR A 9 17.28 -5.43 -14.80
C THR A 9 16.19 -6.44 -15.13
N ILE A 10 15.16 -6.48 -14.28
CA ILE A 10 13.89 -7.13 -14.55
C ILE A 10 12.88 -6.01 -14.79
N ALA A 11 12.40 -5.84 -16.02
CA ALA A 11 11.47 -4.79 -16.38
C ALA A 11 10.10 -5.36 -16.77
N LEU A 12 9.04 -4.80 -16.20
CA LEU A 12 7.65 -5.07 -16.53
C LEU A 12 6.96 -3.76 -16.92
N SER A 13 6.39 -3.69 -18.10
CA SER A 13 5.70 -2.49 -18.59
C SER A 13 4.28 -2.78 -19.05
N GLY A 14 3.35 -1.87 -18.74
CA GLY A 14 1.96 -1.94 -19.22
C GLY A 14 1.13 -3.08 -18.60
N ALA A 15 1.48 -3.55 -17.41
CA ALA A 15 0.70 -4.58 -16.72
C ALA A 15 -0.68 -4.05 -16.30
N GLU A 16 -1.71 -4.86 -16.50
CA GLU A 16 -3.06 -4.60 -16.01
C GLU A 16 -3.40 -5.60 -14.89
N ILE A 17 -3.73 -5.08 -13.71
CA ILE A 17 -4.02 -5.88 -12.52
C ILE A 17 -5.45 -5.57 -12.07
N ARG A 18 -6.24 -6.62 -11.81
CA ARG A 18 -7.56 -6.51 -11.18
C ARG A 18 -7.53 -7.19 -9.83
N ALA A 19 -7.64 -6.40 -8.78
CA ALA A 19 -7.63 -6.85 -7.41
C ALA A 19 -8.97 -6.56 -6.74
N TRP A 20 -9.43 -7.45 -5.89
CA TRP A 20 -10.59 -7.19 -5.04
C TRP A 20 -10.43 -7.83 -3.67
N LEU A 21 -11.02 -7.17 -2.70
CA LEU A 21 -11.23 -7.71 -1.37
C LEU A 21 -12.64 -8.32 -1.34
N ALA A 22 -12.75 -9.61 -1.13
CA ALA A 22 -14.05 -10.30 -1.05
C ALA A 22 -14.76 -9.98 0.28
N GLU A 23 -16.05 -10.35 0.39
CA GLU A 23 -16.87 -10.12 1.59
C GLU A 23 -16.28 -10.78 2.85
N ASP A 24 -15.57 -11.88 2.69
CA ASP A 24 -14.88 -12.61 3.76
C ASP A 24 -13.51 -11.98 4.16
N GLY A 25 -13.14 -10.84 3.57
CA GLY A 25 -11.88 -10.15 3.83
C GLY A 25 -10.65 -10.78 3.15
N VAL A 26 -10.86 -11.69 2.20
CA VAL A 26 -9.76 -12.33 1.46
C VAL A 26 -9.51 -11.61 0.13
N VAL A 27 -8.25 -11.27 -0.13
CA VAL A 27 -7.85 -10.67 -1.40
C VAL A 27 -7.74 -11.77 -2.47
N ASN A 28 -8.28 -11.51 -3.67
CA ASN A 28 -8.42 -12.49 -4.76
C ASN A 28 -7.13 -13.19 -5.20
N PHE A 29 -5.98 -12.57 -5.03
CA PHE A 29 -4.70 -13.18 -5.41
C PHE A 29 -4.01 -13.96 -4.26
N LYS A 30 -4.52 -13.91 -3.02
CA LYS A 30 -3.97 -14.68 -1.89
C LYS A 30 -3.84 -16.18 -2.21
N PRO A 31 -4.84 -16.84 -2.85
CA PRO A 31 -4.72 -18.25 -3.20
C PRO A 31 -3.58 -18.60 -4.16
N LEU A 32 -3.13 -17.64 -5.00
CA LEU A 32 -2.01 -17.86 -5.93
C LEU A 32 -0.67 -18.07 -5.22
N PHE A 33 -0.53 -17.56 -4.00
CA PHE A 33 0.68 -17.69 -3.18
C PHE A 33 0.55 -18.74 -2.06
N THR A 34 -0.61 -19.42 -1.99
CA THR A 34 -0.80 -20.51 -1.03
C THR A 34 -0.28 -21.80 -1.66
N PRO A 35 0.69 -22.50 -1.04
CA PRO A 35 1.15 -23.78 -1.55
C PRO A 35 -0.04 -24.74 -1.66
N VAL A 36 -0.26 -25.33 -2.85
CA VAL A 36 -1.22 -26.41 -3.00
C VAL A 36 -0.66 -27.60 -2.24
N ALA A 37 -1.29 -27.98 -1.14
CA ALA A 37 -1.00 -29.23 -0.47
C ALA A 37 -1.34 -30.36 -1.46
N THR A 38 -0.34 -30.88 -2.14
CA THR A 38 -0.49 -32.09 -2.96
C THR A 38 -0.68 -33.27 -2.03
N SER A 39 -1.94 -33.52 -1.64
CA SER A 39 -2.34 -34.82 -1.07
C SER A 39 -2.33 -35.85 -2.20
N ARG A 40 -1.13 -36.25 -2.61
CA ARG A 40 -0.92 -37.51 -3.28
C ARG A 40 -0.35 -38.46 -2.25
N GLU A 41 -1.19 -39.31 -1.72
CA GLU A 41 -0.76 -40.61 -1.21
C GLU A 41 -0.34 -41.44 -2.41
N ASP A 42 0.87 -41.22 -2.91
CA ASP A 42 1.53 -42.18 -3.77
C ASP A 42 2.25 -43.22 -2.90
N PRO A 43 2.22 -44.52 -3.30
CA PRO A 43 2.85 -45.59 -2.53
C PRO A 43 4.34 -45.30 -2.35
N VAL A 44 4.84 -45.51 -1.16
CA VAL A 44 6.24 -45.32 -0.76
C VAL A 44 7.15 -46.15 -1.69
N GLU A 45 7.71 -45.54 -2.73
CA GLU A 45 8.91 -46.04 -3.35
C GLU A 45 10.12 -45.77 -2.44
N PRO A 46 11.08 -46.70 -2.33
CA PRO A 46 12.22 -46.52 -1.43
C PRO A 46 13.05 -45.31 -1.87
N GLN A 47 13.15 -44.36 -0.93
CA GLN A 47 13.91 -43.12 -1.09
C GLN A 47 15.35 -43.46 -1.52
N ARG A 48 15.69 -43.12 -2.77
CA ARG A 48 17.10 -42.92 -3.14
C ARG A 48 17.63 -41.76 -2.24
N PRO A 49 18.82 -41.91 -1.64
CA PRO A 49 19.39 -40.81 -0.89
C PRO A 49 19.55 -39.61 -1.81
N ALA A 50 18.91 -38.51 -1.44
CA ALA A 50 19.11 -37.22 -2.08
C ALA A 50 20.53 -36.72 -1.77
N THR A 51 21.51 -37.18 -2.51
CA THR A 51 22.85 -36.62 -2.55
C THR A 51 22.89 -35.53 -3.59
N ASP A 52 22.34 -34.38 -3.27
CA ASP A 52 22.86 -33.10 -3.78
C ASP A 52 22.54 -31.99 -2.78
N SER A 53 23.35 -31.88 -1.73
CA SER A 53 23.44 -30.68 -0.92
C SER A 53 24.14 -29.58 -1.72
N GLY A 54 23.59 -29.24 -2.89
CA GLY A 54 24.04 -28.13 -3.70
C GLY A 54 23.91 -26.84 -2.87
N GLN A 55 25.01 -26.11 -2.73
CA GLN A 55 24.97 -24.79 -2.10
C GLN A 55 23.85 -23.94 -2.74
N PRO A 56 23.08 -23.22 -1.93
CA PRO A 56 22.01 -22.38 -2.46
C PRO A 56 22.57 -21.35 -3.45
N TRP A 57 21.81 -21.07 -4.50
CA TRP A 57 22.14 -20.04 -5.45
C TRP A 57 22.11 -18.67 -4.75
N SER A 58 23.09 -17.84 -5.04
CA SER A 58 23.08 -16.41 -4.79
C SER A 58 22.71 -15.70 -6.08
N VAL A 59 21.68 -14.88 -6.06
CA VAL A 59 21.24 -14.12 -7.23
C VAL A 59 21.25 -12.63 -6.87
N ASP A 60 22.00 -11.87 -7.66
CA ASP A 60 22.04 -10.41 -7.56
C ASP A 60 21.18 -9.81 -8.68
N VAL A 61 20.21 -8.98 -8.32
CA VAL A 61 19.36 -8.23 -9.25
C VAL A 61 19.61 -6.74 -9.00
N GLN A 62 20.22 -6.05 -9.98
CA GLN A 62 20.55 -4.64 -9.80
C GLN A 62 19.32 -3.75 -9.74
N ALA A 63 18.28 -4.03 -10.57
CA ALA A 63 17.03 -3.31 -10.54
C ALA A 63 15.83 -4.20 -10.92
N ILE A 64 14.70 -3.98 -10.24
CA ILE A 64 13.38 -4.40 -10.70
C ILE A 64 12.59 -3.13 -10.99
N GLU A 65 12.04 -3.04 -12.20
CA GLU A 65 11.32 -1.87 -12.68
C GLU A 65 9.93 -2.26 -13.18
N VAL A 66 8.91 -1.65 -12.61
CA VAL A 66 7.53 -1.70 -13.10
C VAL A 66 7.20 -0.32 -13.65
N SER A 67 6.61 -0.24 -14.83
CA SER A 67 6.23 1.02 -15.46
C SER A 67 4.90 0.93 -16.18
N LYS A 68 4.15 2.05 -16.19
CA LYS A 68 2.87 2.17 -16.88
C LYS A 68 1.87 1.07 -16.50
N ALA A 69 1.97 0.52 -15.30
CA ALA A 69 1.01 -0.48 -14.85
C ALA A 69 -0.29 0.20 -14.41
N GLN A 70 -1.39 -0.52 -14.52
CA GLN A 70 -2.72 -0.11 -14.09
C GLN A 70 -3.25 -1.13 -13.09
N VAL A 71 -3.84 -0.64 -12.00
CA VAL A 71 -4.48 -1.50 -11.00
C VAL A 71 -5.90 -1.01 -10.77
N ALA A 72 -6.88 -1.88 -11.01
CA ALA A 72 -8.25 -1.66 -10.57
C ALA A 72 -8.49 -2.47 -9.30
N PHE A 73 -8.79 -1.78 -8.21
CA PHE A 73 -9.10 -2.40 -6.93
C PHE A 73 -10.56 -2.16 -6.55
N GLU A 74 -11.23 -3.18 -6.05
CA GLU A 74 -12.60 -3.14 -5.57
C GLU A 74 -12.71 -3.76 -4.17
N ASP A 75 -13.19 -2.99 -3.20
CA ASP A 75 -13.52 -3.51 -1.88
C ASP A 75 -14.99 -3.93 -1.84
N ARG A 76 -15.22 -5.24 -1.93
CA ARG A 76 -16.54 -5.89 -1.89
C ARG A 76 -16.98 -6.26 -0.48
N SER A 77 -16.17 -6.01 0.53
CA SER A 77 -16.54 -6.23 1.94
C SER A 77 -17.52 -5.17 2.45
N LEU A 78 -17.70 -4.09 1.68
CA LEU A 78 -18.60 -2.99 1.97
C LEU A 78 -19.99 -3.24 1.38
N LYS A 79 -21.04 -2.71 2.03
CA LYS A 79 -22.42 -2.78 1.52
C LYS A 79 -22.56 -2.18 0.11
N THR A 80 -21.89 -1.06 -0.13
CA THR A 80 -21.65 -0.48 -1.44
C THR A 80 -20.16 -0.65 -1.74
N PRO A 81 -19.75 -1.41 -2.76
CA PRO A 81 -18.34 -1.61 -3.06
C PRO A 81 -17.60 -0.30 -3.32
N ALA A 82 -16.44 -0.13 -2.69
CA ALA A 82 -15.55 0.98 -3.01
C ALA A 82 -14.62 0.58 -4.15
N GLN A 83 -14.45 1.49 -5.11
CA GLN A 83 -13.60 1.26 -6.28
C GLN A 83 -12.49 2.30 -6.32
N VAL A 84 -11.27 1.83 -6.57
CA VAL A 84 -10.06 2.64 -6.67
C VAL A 84 -9.26 2.19 -7.89
N ALA A 85 -8.86 3.14 -8.72
CA ALA A 85 -8.00 2.91 -9.87
C ALA A 85 -6.63 3.55 -9.64
N LEU A 86 -5.57 2.79 -9.90
CA LEU A 86 -4.20 3.28 -9.94
C LEU A 86 -3.75 3.28 -11.39
N ASP A 87 -3.41 4.44 -11.91
CA ASP A 87 -2.93 4.64 -13.27
C ASP A 87 -1.45 5.04 -13.25
N ASP A 88 -0.73 4.73 -14.32
CA ASP A 88 0.69 5.05 -14.47
C ASP A 88 1.56 4.56 -13.28
N LEU A 89 1.19 3.43 -12.70
CA LEU A 89 1.97 2.86 -11.61
C LEU A 89 3.40 2.56 -12.09
N HIS A 90 4.34 3.14 -11.39
CA HIS A 90 5.76 2.85 -11.54
C HIS A 90 6.36 2.49 -10.19
N VAL A 91 7.21 1.46 -10.19
CA VAL A 91 7.95 1.01 -9.01
C VAL A 91 9.35 0.65 -9.45
N THR A 92 10.34 1.13 -8.73
CA THR A 92 11.73 0.74 -8.90
C THR A 92 12.30 0.26 -7.57
N VAL A 93 12.83 -0.95 -7.54
CA VAL A 93 13.57 -1.49 -6.40
C VAL A 93 14.98 -1.83 -6.85
N LYS A 94 16.00 -1.41 -6.11
CA LYS A 94 17.40 -1.57 -6.50
C LYS A 94 18.19 -2.45 -5.54
N GLY A 95 19.17 -3.17 -6.09
CA GLY A 95 20.18 -3.90 -5.31
C GLY A 95 19.61 -5.08 -4.55
N LEU A 96 18.67 -5.84 -5.13
CA LEU A 96 18.13 -7.03 -4.52
C LEU A 96 19.14 -8.18 -4.57
N HIS A 97 19.28 -8.87 -3.46
CA HIS A 97 20.13 -10.03 -3.30
C HIS A 97 19.32 -11.21 -2.77
N VAL A 98 19.40 -12.36 -3.43
CA VAL A 98 18.73 -13.58 -2.99
C VAL A 98 19.75 -14.48 -2.30
N PRO A 99 19.49 -14.96 -1.05
CA PRO A 99 18.25 -14.80 -0.28
C PRO A 99 17.96 -13.36 0.13
N LEU A 100 16.67 -12.98 0.11
CA LEU A 100 16.18 -11.63 0.33
C LEU A 100 16.42 -11.19 1.79
N LYS A 101 17.62 -10.71 2.08
CA LYS A 101 18.03 -10.21 3.39
C LYS A 101 18.48 -8.76 3.25
N GLY A 102 18.05 -7.92 4.21
CA GLY A 102 18.41 -6.50 4.23
C GLY A 102 17.31 -5.58 3.75
N SER A 103 17.69 -4.35 3.49
CA SER A 103 16.80 -3.26 3.12
C SER A 103 17.19 -2.73 1.74
N TRP A 104 16.18 -2.46 0.89
CA TRP A 104 16.38 -2.02 -0.48
C TRP A 104 15.78 -0.65 -0.72
N PRO A 105 16.48 0.22 -1.45
CA PRO A 105 15.90 1.46 -1.95
C PRO A 105 14.69 1.17 -2.83
N VAL A 106 13.58 1.87 -2.57
CA VAL A 106 12.36 1.80 -3.36
C VAL A 106 11.90 3.20 -3.75
N VAL A 107 11.45 3.34 -4.98
CA VAL A 107 10.73 4.50 -5.49
C VAL A 107 9.44 4.00 -6.11
N ALA A 108 8.32 4.62 -5.77
CA ALA A 108 7.03 4.28 -6.34
C ALA A 108 6.19 5.53 -6.56
N GLY A 109 5.35 5.50 -7.58
CA GLY A 109 4.38 6.56 -7.81
C GLY A 109 3.27 6.10 -8.74
N PHE A 110 2.12 6.76 -8.64
CA PHE A 110 0.93 6.48 -9.45
C PHE A 110 -0.05 7.64 -9.40
N ARG A 111 -1.02 7.62 -10.31
CA ARG A 111 -2.21 8.46 -10.21
C ARG A 111 -3.36 7.66 -9.62
N LEU A 112 -4.08 8.25 -8.69
CA LEU A 112 -5.25 7.67 -8.04
C LEU A 112 -6.52 8.22 -8.66
N ASN A 113 -7.38 7.34 -9.21
CA ASN A 113 -8.65 7.73 -9.84
C ASN A 113 -8.50 8.87 -10.86
N GLN A 114 -7.41 8.87 -11.64
CA GLN A 114 -7.07 9.83 -12.70
C GLN A 114 -6.80 11.27 -12.23
N GLN A 115 -7.01 11.60 -10.98
CA GLN A 115 -6.87 12.96 -10.44
C GLN A 115 -5.72 13.09 -9.43
N GLY A 116 -5.75 12.27 -8.38
CA GLY A 116 -4.77 12.33 -7.32
C GLY A 116 -3.41 11.77 -7.74
N THR A 117 -2.34 12.32 -7.21
CA THR A 117 -0.98 11.79 -7.38
C THR A 117 -0.45 11.27 -6.07
N VAL A 118 0.24 10.14 -6.13
CA VAL A 118 0.96 9.54 -5.01
C VAL A 118 2.40 9.30 -5.42
N GLU A 119 3.33 9.83 -4.67
CA GLU A 119 4.77 9.63 -4.84
C GLU A 119 5.36 9.12 -3.53
N SER A 120 6.25 8.17 -3.62
CA SER A 120 6.95 7.59 -2.47
C SER A 120 8.38 7.23 -2.83
N ASN A 121 9.27 7.47 -1.87
CA ASN A 121 10.65 7.00 -1.95
C ASN A 121 11.14 6.61 -0.55
N GLY A 122 12.09 5.69 -0.47
CA GLY A 122 12.63 5.27 0.80
C GLY A 122 13.25 3.88 0.75
N THR A 123 13.01 3.10 1.79
CA THR A 123 13.57 1.75 1.91
C THR A 123 12.50 0.75 2.32
N LEU A 124 12.65 -0.47 1.81
CA LEU A 124 11.80 -1.63 2.10
C LEU A 124 12.66 -2.81 2.51
N GLN A 125 12.29 -3.48 3.59
CA GLN A 125 12.81 -4.78 4.02
C GLN A 125 11.67 -5.78 4.07
N LEU A 126 11.86 -7.00 3.59
CA LEU A 126 10.77 -8.00 3.49
C LEU A 126 10.71 -8.95 4.69
N ASP A 127 11.84 -9.25 5.31
CA ASP A 127 11.89 -10.17 6.44
C ASP A 127 12.83 -9.65 7.55
N PRO A 128 12.27 -9.19 8.70
CA PRO A 128 10.85 -8.86 8.91
C PRO A 128 10.39 -7.71 8.05
N LEU A 129 9.10 -7.66 7.69
CA LEU A 129 8.59 -6.57 6.84
C LEU A 129 8.70 -5.23 7.56
N GLN A 130 9.48 -4.32 6.99
CA GLN A 130 9.70 -2.96 7.46
C GLN A 130 9.75 -2.01 6.27
N ALA A 131 9.23 -0.81 6.44
CA ALA A 131 9.31 0.25 5.45
C ALA A 131 9.60 1.59 6.14
N ALA A 132 10.45 2.40 5.52
CA ALA A 132 10.66 3.79 5.88
C ALA A 132 10.58 4.62 4.60
N LEU A 133 9.48 5.35 4.44
CA LEU A 133 9.08 5.99 3.19
C LEU A 133 8.81 7.47 3.40
N THR A 134 9.30 8.31 2.52
CA THR A 134 8.74 9.65 2.31
C THR A 134 7.52 9.50 1.42
N LEU A 135 6.39 10.10 1.81
CA LEU A 135 5.13 10.06 1.06
C LEU A 135 4.72 11.48 0.68
N LYS A 136 4.28 11.64 -0.55
CA LYS A 136 3.64 12.84 -1.03
C LYS A 136 2.36 12.47 -1.78
N LEU A 137 1.24 12.90 -1.24
CA LEU A 137 -0.08 12.77 -1.84
C LEU A 137 -0.59 14.17 -2.18
N ALA A 138 -1.11 14.34 -3.38
CA ALA A 138 -1.73 15.60 -3.80
C ALA A 138 -3.01 15.33 -4.57
N HIS A 139 -4.03 16.17 -4.34
CA HIS A 139 -5.34 16.13 -5.00
C HIS A 139 -6.05 14.76 -4.90
N ILE A 140 -5.93 14.09 -3.76
CA ILE A 140 -6.62 12.82 -3.53
C ILE A 140 -8.10 13.10 -3.24
N GLY A 141 -8.97 12.90 -4.23
CA GLY A 141 -10.40 13.11 -4.07
C GLY A 141 -11.01 12.18 -3.02
N LEU A 142 -11.85 12.73 -2.14
CA LEU A 142 -12.43 11.97 -1.00
C LEU A 142 -13.71 11.20 -1.36
N ARG A 143 -14.44 11.58 -2.41
CA ARG A 143 -15.71 10.94 -2.78
C ARG A 143 -15.63 9.41 -3.00
N PRO A 144 -14.57 8.86 -3.63
CA PRO A 144 -14.44 7.40 -3.77
C PRO A 144 -14.38 6.64 -2.46
N PHE A 145 -14.10 7.32 -1.35
CA PHE A 145 -14.02 6.73 -0.01
C PHE A 145 -15.33 6.81 0.78
N GLN A 146 -16.41 7.39 0.20
CA GLN A 146 -17.74 7.46 0.78
C GLN A 146 -18.22 6.12 1.36
N PRO A 147 -18.07 4.96 0.66
CA PRO A 147 -18.55 3.67 1.16
C PRO A 147 -17.98 3.25 2.52
N TYR A 148 -16.78 3.74 2.86
CA TYR A 148 -16.16 3.47 4.17
C TYR A 148 -16.84 4.25 5.30
N LEU A 149 -17.27 5.48 5.01
CA LEU A 149 -18.00 6.32 5.98
C LEU A 149 -19.42 5.84 6.21
N ASP A 150 -20.09 5.32 5.18
CA ASP A 150 -21.46 4.80 5.25
C ASP A 150 -21.65 3.67 6.30
N ARG A 151 -20.52 3.06 6.74
CA ARG A 151 -20.54 2.04 7.80
C ARG A 151 -20.84 2.61 9.19
N SER A 152 -20.46 3.86 9.44
CA SER A 152 -20.44 4.45 10.77
C SER A 152 -21.14 5.81 10.87
N MET A 153 -21.35 6.49 9.75
CA MET A 153 -21.88 7.84 9.71
C MET A 153 -22.95 7.98 8.62
N GLN A 154 -23.93 8.83 8.86
CA GLN A 154 -24.94 9.22 7.87
C GLN A 154 -24.56 10.58 7.28
N VAL A 155 -23.43 10.64 6.60
CA VAL A 155 -22.90 11.84 5.96
C VAL A 155 -22.61 11.58 4.49
N GLU A 156 -22.74 12.60 3.67
CA GLU A 156 -22.42 12.58 2.24
C GLU A 156 -21.22 13.51 1.97
N ILE A 157 -20.11 12.96 1.47
CA ILE A 157 -18.99 13.76 0.97
C ILE A 157 -19.38 14.26 -0.42
N ARG A 158 -19.69 15.55 -0.54
CA ARG A 158 -19.99 16.18 -1.84
C ARG A 158 -18.74 16.54 -2.60
N ASP A 159 -17.72 17.01 -1.89
CA ASP A 159 -16.40 17.34 -2.42
C ASP A 159 -15.35 17.24 -1.33
N GLY A 160 -14.08 17.28 -1.71
CA GLY A 160 -12.96 17.29 -0.80
C GLY A 160 -11.73 16.64 -1.40
N GLU A 161 -10.58 17.23 -1.10
CA GLU A 161 -9.26 16.74 -1.51
C GLU A 161 -8.36 16.58 -0.29
N LEU A 162 -7.67 15.43 -0.24
CA LEU A 162 -6.63 15.16 0.75
C LEU A 162 -5.25 15.43 0.16
N GLU A 163 -4.43 16.12 0.92
CA GLU A 163 -2.99 16.26 0.71
C GLU A 163 -2.21 15.70 1.90
N LEU A 164 -1.06 15.09 1.62
CA LEU A 164 -0.20 14.56 2.65
C LEU A 164 1.25 14.69 2.19
N ASP A 165 2.14 15.13 3.09
CA ASP A 165 3.56 15.27 2.80
C ASP A 165 4.33 14.97 4.10
N GLY A 166 5.08 13.87 4.12
CA GLY A 166 5.75 13.44 5.33
C GLY A 166 6.40 12.08 5.23
N GLU A 167 6.74 11.54 6.37
CA GLU A 167 7.43 10.27 6.53
C GLU A 167 6.52 9.21 7.13
N LEU A 168 6.53 8.02 6.56
CA LEU A 168 5.84 6.83 7.04
C LEU A 168 6.86 5.76 7.45
N VAL A 169 6.74 5.26 8.65
CA VAL A 169 7.50 4.10 9.12
C VAL A 169 6.52 2.98 9.46
N TYR A 170 6.78 1.80 8.90
CA TYR A 170 6.07 0.57 9.19
C TYR A 170 7.03 -0.50 9.72
N ARG A 171 6.64 -1.22 10.76
CA ARG A 171 7.36 -2.38 11.28
C ARG A 171 6.38 -3.48 11.65
N SER A 172 6.45 -4.63 10.96
CA SER A 172 5.54 -5.77 11.21
C SER A 172 5.80 -6.47 12.53
N GLN A 173 7.06 -6.51 12.97
CA GLN A 173 7.46 -7.09 14.25
C GLN A 173 7.64 -5.98 15.28
N HIS A 174 6.54 -5.63 15.93
CA HIS A 174 6.48 -4.73 17.07
C HIS A 174 5.44 -5.27 18.05
N ASP A 175 5.79 -5.40 19.32
CA ASP A 175 4.90 -5.95 20.34
C ASP A 175 4.06 -4.82 20.99
N PRO A 176 2.73 -4.97 21.13
CA PRO A 176 1.89 -6.15 20.84
C PRO A 176 1.36 -6.22 19.40
N GLU A 177 1.47 -5.17 18.59
CA GLU A 177 0.91 -5.05 17.24
C GLU A 177 1.90 -4.37 16.29
N PRO A 178 1.74 -4.55 14.97
CA PRO A 178 2.55 -3.83 13.99
C PRO A 178 2.53 -2.32 14.23
N MET A 179 3.71 -1.69 14.21
CA MET A 179 3.83 -0.25 14.37
C MET A 179 3.65 0.45 13.02
N ILE A 180 2.77 1.45 13.01
CA ILE A 180 2.66 2.43 11.92
C ILE A 180 2.88 3.81 12.55
N GLN A 181 3.83 4.55 12.04
CA GLN A 181 4.10 5.91 12.45
C GLN A 181 4.16 6.82 11.23
N TYR A 182 3.43 7.94 11.29
CA TYR A 182 3.47 8.99 10.31
C TYR A 182 3.88 10.30 10.97
N THR A 183 4.76 11.05 10.31
CA THR A 183 5.13 12.41 10.73
C THR A 183 5.16 13.32 9.50
N GLY A 184 4.48 14.47 9.58
CA GLY A 184 4.42 15.37 8.45
C GLY A 184 3.34 16.42 8.55
N ARG A 185 2.77 16.77 7.41
CA ARG A 185 1.61 17.66 7.29
C ARG A 185 0.48 16.96 6.54
N LEU A 186 -0.74 17.34 6.86
CA LEU A 186 -1.96 16.90 6.23
C LEU A 186 -2.78 18.12 5.85
N GLY A 187 -3.33 18.13 4.65
CA GLY A 187 -4.25 19.14 4.16
C GLY A 187 -5.57 18.51 3.74
N LEU A 188 -6.67 19.18 4.08
CA LEU A 188 -8.01 18.88 3.57
C LEU A 188 -8.54 20.12 2.89
N ASN A 189 -8.66 20.09 1.57
CA ASN A 189 -9.06 21.23 0.76
C ASN A 189 -10.46 21.02 0.18
N ASN A 190 -11.20 22.09 -0.01
CA ASN A 190 -12.51 22.12 -0.65
C ASN A 190 -13.47 21.06 -0.07
N LEU A 191 -13.45 20.87 1.24
CA LEU A 191 -14.33 19.87 1.87
C LEU A 191 -15.75 20.39 1.97
N HIS A 192 -16.69 19.63 1.43
CA HIS A 192 -18.13 19.85 1.53
C HIS A 192 -18.81 18.56 1.96
N VAL A 193 -19.45 18.59 3.13
CA VAL A 193 -20.15 17.46 3.71
C VAL A 193 -21.59 17.81 3.98
N ALA A 194 -22.50 16.98 3.53
CA ALA A 194 -23.92 17.11 3.77
C ALA A 194 -24.44 16.01 4.70
N ASP A 195 -25.56 16.24 5.32
CA ASP A 195 -26.34 15.24 6.02
C ASP A 195 -26.90 14.21 5.01
N GLY A 196 -26.66 12.93 5.26
CA GLY A 196 -27.03 11.85 4.34
C GLY A 196 -28.55 11.59 4.24
N VAL A 197 -29.38 12.23 5.09
CA VAL A 197 -30.84 12.09 5.09
C VAL A 197 -31.51 13.34 4.53
N SER A 198 -31.15 14.51 5.03
CA SER A 198 -31.76 15.79 4.62
C SER A 198 -31.08 16.40 3.40
N ALA A 199 -29.93 15.91 3.01
CA ALA A 199 -29.06 16.45 1.97
C ALA A 199 -28.68 17.94 2.21
N GLN A 200 -28.81 18.44 3.44
CA GLN A 200 -28.36 19.78 3.79
C GLN A 200 -26.87 19.79 4.10
N GLU A 201 -26.14 20.70 3.49
CA GLU A 201 -24.73 20.92 3.85
C GLU A 201 -24.63 21.47 5.27
N PHE A 202 -23.83 20.84 6.12
CA PHE A 202 -23.62 21.27 7.50
C PHE A 202 -22.16 21.53 7.83
N LEU A 203 -21.24 21.13 6.96
CA LEU A 203 -19.82 21.33 7.13
C LEU A 203 -19.15 21.61 5.79
N GLY A 204 -18.40 22.69 5.71
CA GLY A 204 -17.60 23.05 4.56
C GLY A 204 -16.46 23.98 4.94
N TRP A 205 -15.37 23.92 4.19
CA TRP A 205 -14.25 24.85 4.23
C TRP A 205 -13.42 24.79 2.96
N THR A 206 -12.72 25.89 2.67
CA THR A 206 -11.79 25.96 1.54
C THR A 206 -10.49 25.22 1.83
N ALA A 207 -9.91 25.38 3.01
CA ALA A 207 -8.67 24.69 3.37
C ALA A 207 -8.53 24.48 4.88
N LEU A 208 -8.16 23.27 5.26
CA LEU A 208 -7.73 22.90 6.61
C LEU A 208 -6.33 22.29 6.53
N GLY A 209 -5.34 22.92 7.13
CA GLY A 209 -3.97 22.43 7.23
C GLY A 209 -3.64 21.96 8.65
N LEU A 210 -3.11 20.78 8.80
CA LEU A 210 -2.57 20.23 10.02
C LEU A 210 -1.05 20.10 9.86
N ASN A 211 -0.29 20.92 10.60
CA ASN A 211 1.17 20.91 10.51
C ASN A 211 1.78 20.24 11.74
N LYS A 212 2.98 19.67 11.54
CA LYS A 212 3.69 18.92 12.58
C LYS A 212 2.82 17.80 13.17
N VAL A 213 2.12 17.09 12.30
CA VAL A 213 1.33 15.92 12.67
C VAL A 213 2.28 14.79 13.01
N SER A 214 2.00 14.11 14.12
CA SER A 214 2.62 12.81 14.44
C SER A 214 1.50 11.86 14.83
N LEU A 215 1.36 10.80 14.05
CA LEU A 215 0.40 9.72 14.24
C LEU A 215 1.17 8.43 14.51
N GLU A 216 0.82 7.74 15.57
CA GLU A 216 1.28 6.38 15.90
C GLU A 216 0.05 5.50 16.12
N VAL A 217 0.02 4.30 15.52
CA VAL A 217 -1.20 3.46 15.54
C VAL A 217 -1.20 2.45 16.68
N ALA A 218 -0.04 1.97 17.10
CA ALA A 218 0.07 0.99 18.18
C ALA A 218 1.10 1.41 19.25
N PRO A 219 0.68 1.98 20.41
CA PRO A 219 -0.67 2.44 20.76
C PRO A 219 -1.07 3.72 20.00
N THR A 220 -2.36 3.90 19.76
CA THR A 220 -2.82 5.07 19.00
C THR A 220 -2.51 6.37 19.75
N LYS A 221 -1.67 7.20 19.14
CA LYS A 221 -1.31 8.53 19.61
C LYS A 221 -1.35 9.51 18.47
N VAL A 222 -1.98 10.64 18.65
CA VAL A 222 -2.04 11.74 17.68
C VAL A 222 -1.53 12.99 18.34
N LYS A 223 -0.58 13.67 17.71
CA LYS A 223 -0.10 15.01 18.08
C LYS A 223 -0.19 15.90 16.86
N ILE A 224 -0.69 17.10 17.03
CA ILE A 224 -0.79 18.14 16.01
C ILE A 224 -0.17 19.39 16.59
N GLY A 225 0.84 19.93 15.91
CA GLY A 225 1.55 21.12 16.39
C GLY A 225 0.84 22.41 16.02
N GLU A 226 0.14 22.44 14.89
CA GLU A 226 -0.53 23.64 14.39
C GLU A 226 -1.73 23.25 13.53
N ILE A 227 -2.82 23.98 13.68
CA ILE A 227 -4.03 23.86 12.86
C ILE A 227 -4.24 25.21 12.19
N ALA A 228 -4.25 25.21 10.85
CA ALA A 228 -4.57 26.39 10.04
C ALA A 228 -5.87 26.12 9.28
N TRP A 229 -6.83 26.99 9.46
CA TRP A 229 -8.13 26.89 8.82
C TRP A 229 -8.42 28.14 7.99
N ARG A 230 -9.01 27.93 6.81
CA ARG A 230 -9.48 28.98 5.92
C ARG A 230 -10.85 28.59 5.39
N ASP A 231 -11.76 29.51 5.55
CA ASP A 231 -13.13 29.45 5.02
C ASP A 231 -13.20 30.03 3.61
#